data_ee7bab513e1c744fe1ecd5f6e805884d
#
_entry.id   ee7bab513e1c744fe1ecd5f6e805884d
#
_cell.length_a   1.000
_cell.length_b   1.000
_cell.length_c   1.000
_cell.angle_alpha   90.00
_cell.angle_beta   90.00
_cell.angle_gamma   90.00
#
_symmetry.space_group_name_H-M   'P 1'
#
loop_
_entity.id
_entity.type
_entity.pdbx_description
1 polymer ?
#
loop_
_entity_poly.entity_id
_entity_poly.type
_entity_poly.pdbx_seq_one_letter_code
_entity_poly.pdbx_strand_id
1 'polypeptide(L)'
;MNRDFASSLIQLNNTFYREHSASFSDTRQAPWPGWVRTMDIALEQLDVATIEHPVRVFDLACGNMRFENFAAGGALAAKGVDGANPSADASCPFEFYGVDSCQDLAIDAHGHALRIPNLHFQELDVLDALMKLNPAETPDVLFDAPLADISVCFGFMHHVPSCEYRVRVLDALVRQTRPGGIIAISFWEFMNDERMARKAVRAEARAELTPPFEGYDSAQFEAGDHLIGWQKDRHAHPHCHHLDDQQITDLVRGVRTFYKSGEVPVRELERFHADGRSGELNRYVILKRL
;
A
#
# COMPACT_ATOMS: atom_id res chain seq x y z
N MET A 1 -3.76 -13.73 -17.12
CA MET A 1 -4.46 -14.22 -15.90
C MET A 1 -5.96 -14.06 -16.07
N ASN A 2 -6.77 -15.07 -15.79
CA ASN A 2 -8.22 -14.92 -15.80
C ASN A 2 -8.73 -14.42 -14.42
N ARG A 3 -10.01 -13.98 -14.37
CA ARG A 3 -10.60 -13.37 -13.18
C ARG A 3 -10.70 -14.33 -11.98
N ASP A 4 -11.04 -15.58 -12.23
CA ASP A 4 -11.22 -16.58 -11.16
C ASP A 4 -9.86 -16.91 -10.52
N PHE A 5 -8.82 -17.03 -11.32
CA PHE A 5 -7.46 -17.23 -10.83
C PHE A 5 -6.96 -16.02 -10.04
N ALA A 6 -7.21 -14.79 -10.51
CA ALA A 6 -6.91 -13.57 -9.76
C ALA A 6 -7.65 -13.54 -8.41
N SER A 7 -8.93 -13.95 -8.38
CA SER A 7 -9.70 -14.06 -7.13
C SER A 7 -9.08 -15.06 -6.17
N SER A 8 -8.61 -16.20 -6.66
CA SER A 8 -7.95 -17.21 -5.83
C SER A 8 -6.63 -16.71 -5.23
N LEU A 9 -5.85 -15.90 -5.98
CA LEU A 9 -4.64 -15.28 -5.47
C LEU A 9 -4.95 -14.23 -4.39
N ILE A 10 -6.01 -13.43 -4.55
CA ILE A 10 -6.49 -12.49 -3.53
C ILE A 10 -6.88 -13.24 -2.26
N GLN A 11 -7.66 -14.32 -2.38
CA GLN A 11 -8.07 -15.14 -1.23
C GLN A 11 -6.87 -15.79 -0.53
N LEU A 12 -5.88 -16.26 -1.30
CA LEU A 12 -4.63 -16.79 -0.76
C LEU A 12 -3.92 -15.75 0.11
N ASN A 13 -3.79 -14.51 -0.37
CA ASN A 13 -3.17 -13.41 0.36
C ASN A 13 -4.00 -13.02 1.59
N ASN A 14 -5.31 -12.89 1.47
CA ASN A 14 -6.19 -12.56 2.58
C ASN A 14 -6.12 -13.62 3.70
N THR A 15 -6.08 -14.89 3.33
CA THR A 15 -5.92 -15.99 4.29
C THR A 15 -4.58 -15.90 4.99
N PHE A 16 -3.50 -15.67 4.24
CA PHE A 16 -2.16 -15.49 4.78
C PHE A 16 -2.11 -14.38 5.84
N TYR A 17 -2.64 -13.18 5.54
CA TYR A 17 -2.61 -12.05 6.47
C TYR A 17 -3.45 -12.30 7.72
N ARG A 18 -4.61 -12.93 7.60
CA ARG A 18 -5.45 -13.29 8.74
C ARG A 18 -4.78 -14.31 9.67
N GLU A 19 -4.10 -15.30 9.11
CA GLU A 19 -3.43 -16.35 9.89
C GLU A 19 -2.09 -15.91 10.49
N HIS A 20 -1.45 -14.90 9.88
CA HIS A 20 -0.09 -14.48 10.24
C HIS A 20 0.01 -13.02 10.74
N SER A 21 -1.12 -12.35 11.05
CA SER A 21 -1.19 -10.94 11.46
C SER A 21 -0.22 -10.60 12.60
N ALA A 22 -0.23 -11.38 13.68
CA ALA A 22 0.65 -11.16 14.84
C ALA A 22 2.13 -11.27 14.46
N SER A 23 2.53 -12.36 13.76
CA SER A 23 3.93 -12.56 13.35
C SER A 23 4.38 -11.54 12.30
N PHE A 24 3.44 -11.00 11.52
CA PHE A 24 3.69 -9.92 10.58
C PHE A 24 3.99 -8.62 11.32
N SER A 25 3.16 -8.26 12.30
CA SER A 25 3.35 -7.07 13.15
C SER A 25 4.65 -7.12 13.93
N ASP A 26 4.99 -8.26 14.55
CA ASP A 26 6.21 -8.45 15.35
C ASP A 26 7.51 -8.16 14.56
N THR A 27 7.51 -8.42 13.27
CA THR A 27 8.70 -8.22 12.42
C THR A 27 8.85 -6.78 11.89
N ARG A 28 7.88 -5.91 12.16
CA ARG A 28 7.80 -4.57 11.57
C ARG A 28 7.59 -3.50 12.64
N GLN A 29 8.64 -3.20 13.42
CA GLN A 29 8.57 -2.25 14.53
C GLN A 29 9.11 -0.85 14.18
N ALA A 30 10.08 -0.76 13.27
CA ALA A 30 10.71 0.51 12.91
C ALA A 30 10.00 1.19 11.72
N PRO A 31 9.93 2.53 11.70
CA PRO A 31 9.54 3.28 10.51
C PRO A 31 10.44 2.95 9.32
N TRP A 32 9.89 3.02 8.15
CA TRP A 32 10.67 2.85 6.92
C TRP A 32 11.35 4.17 6.54
N PRO A 33 12.66 4.17 6.22
CA PRO A 33 13.38 5.36 5.75
C PRO A 33 12.70 6.07 4.58
N GLY A 34 12.08 5.31 3.68
CA GLY A 34 11.34 5.86 2.55
C GLY A 34 10.15 6.74 2.96
N TRP A 35 9.54 6.51 4.12
CA TRP A 35 8.45 7.35 4.62
C TRP A 35 8.91 8.76 4.99
N VAL A 36 10.11 8.90 5.57
CA VAL A 36 10.69 10.20 5.91
C VAL A 36 10.79 11.06 4.65
N ARG A 37 11.47 10.54 3.61
CA ARG A 37 11.62 11.24 2.34
C ARG A 37 10.28 11.53 1.64
N THR A 38 9.34 10.58 1.72
CA THR A 38 7.98 10.76 1.18
C THR A 38 7.28 11.95 1.84
N MET A 39 7.32 12.03 3.17
CA MET A 39 6.67 13.13 3.90
C MET A 39 7.34 14.46 3.65
N ASP A 40 8.68 14.51 3.55
CA ASP A 40 9.42 15.71 3.20
C ASP A 40 8.97 16.24 1.83
N ILE A 41 8.96 15.38 0.79
CA ILE A 41 8.52 15.76 -0.55
C ILE A 41 7.05 16.19 -0.54
N ALA A 42 6.17 15.44 0.14
CA ALA A 42 4.74 15.74 0.17
C ALA A 42 4.49 17.12 0.80
N LEU A 43 5.10 17.41 1.94
CA LEU A 43 4.92 18.69 2.63
C LEU A 43 5.55 19.87 1.89
N GLU A 44 6.64 19.67 1.16
CA GLU A 44 7.23 20.70 0.28
C GLU A 44 6.35 21.00 -0.94
N GLN A 45 5.65 20.00 -1.46
CA GLN A 45 4.83 20.14 -2.67
C GLN A 45 3.39 20.59 -2.41
N LEU A 46 2.92 20.43 -1.17
CA LEU A 46 1.63 20.94 -0.72
C LEU A 46 1.77 22.41 -0.28
N ASP A 47 0.86 23.25 -0.74
CA ASP A 47 0.69 24.57 -0.17
C ASP A 47 -0.11 24.47 1.14
N VAL A 48 0.59 24.04 2.21
CA VAL A 48 -0.03 23.81 3.52
C VAL A 48 -0.71 25.06 4.07
N ALA A 49 -0.24 26.26 3.68
CA ALA A 49 -0.83 27.53 4.11
C ALA A 49 -2.24 27.75 3.55
N THR A 50 -2.62 27.06 2.48
CA THR A 50 -3.97 27.15 1.86
C THR A 50 -4.93 26.10 2.41
N ILE A 51 -4.48 25.16 3.25
CA ILE A 51 -5.29 24.09 3.81
C ILE A 51 -5.97 24.60 5.09
N GLU A 52 -7.30 24.73 5.05
CA GLU A 52 -8.12 25.24 6.17
C GLU A 52 -8.50 24.18 7.21
N HIS A 53 -8.06 22.93 7.03
CA HIS A 53 -8.31 21.78 7.89
C HIS A 53 -7.00 21.05 8.22
N PRO A 54 -6.96 20.12 9.18
CA PRO A 54 -5.81 19.22 9.32
C PRO A 54 -5.47 18.53 8.01
N VAL A 55 -4.18 18.38 7.69
CA VAL A 55 -3.76 17.70 6.46
C VAL A 55 -4.32 16.28 6.45
N ARG A 56 -5.17 15.97 5.50
CA ARG A 56 -5.83 14.67 5.36
C ARG A 56 -4.91 13.68 4.69
N VAL A 57 -4.63 12.62 5.41
CA VAL A 57 -3.79 11.51 4.96
C VAL A 57 -4.67 10.28 4.79
N PHE A 58 -4.74 9.75 3.58
CA PHE A 58 -5.42 8.51 3.26
C PHE A 58 -4.39 7.39 3.07
N ASP A 59 -4.52 6.28 3.80
CA ASP A 59 -3.63 5.12 3.68
C ASP A 59 -4.40 3.87 3.22
N LEU A 60 -4.11 3.46 1.99
CA LEU A 60 -4.67 2.24 1.40
C LEU A 60 -3.82 1.03 1.76
N ALA A 61 -4.45 0.04 2.38
CA ALA A 61 -3.81 -1.11 3.01
C ALA A 61 -2.90 -0.69 4.18
N CYS A 62 -3.47 0.05 5.12
CA CYS A 62 -2.79 0.65 6.27
C CYS A 62 -2.21 -0.39 7.25
N GLY A 63 -2.67 -1.64 7.19
CA GLY A 63 -2.20 -2.73 8.03
C GLY A 63 -2.30 -2.40 9.52
N ASN A 64 -1.18 -2.45 10.24
CA ASN A 64 -1.12 -2.10 11.66
C ASN A 64 -0.83 -0.61 11.93
N MET A 65 -1.12 0.26 10.99
CA MET A 65 -1.08 1.74 11.12
C MET A 65 0.27 2.31 11.57
N ARG A 66 1.37 1.68 11.14
CA ARG A 66 2.73 2.15 11.48
C ARG A 66 3.10 3.46 10.80
N PHE A 67 2.57 3.68 9.60
CA PHE A 67 2.81 4.92 8.88
C PHE A 67 2.12 6.09 9.58
N GLU A 68 0.89 5.93 10.02
CA GLU A 68 0.13 6.94 10.77
C GLU A 68 0.81 7.24 12.11
N ASN A 69 1.25 6.21 12.84
CA ASN A 69 2.04 6.36 14.06
C ASN A 69 3.33 7.15 13.82
N PHE A 70 4.04 6.85 12.74
CA PHE A 70 5.24 7.57 12.34
C PHE A 70 4.94 9.04 12.01
N ALA A 71 3.93 9.30 11.17
CA ALA A 71 3.57 10.65 10.75
C ALA A 71 3.08 11.51 11.92
N ALA A 72 2.21 10.96 12.77
CA ALA A 72 1.73 11.63 13.98
C ALA A 72 2.87 11.90 14.98
N GLY A 73 3.74 10.92 15.22
CA GLY A 73 4.88 11.03 16.11
C GLY A 73 5.91 12.07 15.65
N GLY A 74 6.21 12.12 14.35
CA GLY A 74 7.09 13.13 13.77
C GLY A 74 6.53 14.54 13.89
N ALA A 75 5.24 14.72 13.68
CA ALA A 75 4.57 16.01 13.84
C ALA A 75 4.55 16.49 15.31
N LEU A 76 4.37 15.57 16.27
CA LEU A 76 4.39 15.88 17.70
C LEU A 76 5.79 16.23 18.17
N ALA A 77 6.81 15.50 17.71
CA ALA A 77 8.22 15.79 18.03
C ALA A 77 8.65 17.16 17.49
N ALA A 78 8.25 17.54 16.30
CA ALA A 78 8.53 18.85 15.71
C ALA A 78 7.91 20.02 16.52
N LYS A 79 6.84 19.74 17.30
CA LYS A 79 6.21 20.70 18.22
C LYS A 79 6.78 20.67 19.64
N GLY A 80 7.84 19.88 19.89
CA GLY A 80 8.47 19.76 21.21
C GLY A 80 7.63 19.00 22.24
N VAL A 81 6.69 18.19 21.79
CA VAL A 81 5.88 17.31 22.65
C VAL A 81 6.60 15.98 22.79
N ASP A 82 7.17 15.71 23.96
CA ASP A 82 7.72 14.37 24.26
C ASP A 82 6.61 13.32 24.23
N GLY A 83 6.83 12.24 23.46
CA GLY A 83 5.84 11.20 23.17
C GLY A 83 5.32 10.39 24.37
N ALA A 84 5.68 10.74 25.61
CA ALA A 84 5.28 10.04 26.82
C ALA A 84 3.94 10.54 27.42
N ASN A 85 3.47 11.73 27.08
CA ASN A 85 2.16 12.25 27.51
C ASN A 85 1.76 13.47 26.65
N PRO A 86 1.06 13.29 25.52
CA PRO A 86 0.56 14.44 24.79
C PRO A 86 -0.47 15.14 25.68
N SER A 87 -0.16 16.38 26.11
CA SER A 87 -1.19 17.23 26.71
C SER A 87 -2.33 17.35 25.68
N ALA A 88 -3.57 17.29 26.15
CA ALA A 88 -4.78 17.31 25.32
C ALA A 88 -4.90 18.52 24.36
N ASP A 89 -3.99 19.49 24.46
CA ASP A 89 -3.95 20.73 23.66
C ASP A 89 -3.00 20.71 22.46
N ALA A 90 -2.16 19.67 22.27
CA ALA A 90 -1.31 19.59 21.09
C ALA A 90 -2.11 18.98 19.93
N SER A 91 -2.82 19.80 19.18
CA SER A 91 -3.55 19.34 17.99
C SER A 91 -2.58 18.71 16.97
N CYS A 92 -2.78 17.42 16.66
CA CYS A 92 -2.10 16.78 15.54
C CYS A 92 -2.45 17.54 14.26
N PRO A 93 -1.48 17.94 13.42
CA PRO A 93 -1.76 18.63 12.17
C PRO A 93 -2.34 17.71 11.08
N PHE A 94 -2.45 16.43 11.37
CA PHE A 94 -2.98 15.41 10.45
C PHE A 94 -4.31 14.86 10.90
N GLU A 95 -5.12 14.48 9.92
CA GLU A 95 -6.32 13.65 10.04
C GLU A 95 -6.11 12.41 9.16
N PHE A 96 -6.23 11.21 9.74
CA PHE A 96 -5.88 9.96 9.08
C PHE A 96 -7.11 9.15 8.71
N TYR A 97 -7.11 8.59 7.50
CA TYR A 97 -8.12 7.69 6.98
C TYR A 97 -7.45 6.41 6.49
N GLY A 98 -7.44 5.38 7.34
CA GLY A 98 -6.84 4.08 7.02
C GLY A 98 -7.87 3.10 6.49
N VAL A 99 -7.53 2.36 5.45
CA VAL A 99 -8.36 1.29 4.87
C VAL A 99 -7.56 0.01 4.80
N ASP A 100 -8.11 -1.08 5.35
CA ASP A 100 -7.52 -2.42 5.25
C ASP A 100 -8.59 -3.50 5.29
N SER A 101 -8.31 -4.68 4.72
CA SER A 101 -9.19 -5.84 4.76
C SER A 101 -8.99 -6.69 6.03
N CYS A 102 -7.92 -6.48 6.78
CA CYS A 102 -7.55 -7.26 7.95
C CYS A 102 -7.73 -6.43 9.23
N GLN A 103 -8.93 -6.50 9.81
CA GLN A 103 -9.24 -5.81 11.06
C GLN A 103 -8.31 -6.22 12.22
N ASP A 104 -7.83 -7.45 12.24
CA ASP A 104 -6.92 -7.92 13.29
C ASP A 104 -5.60 -7.15 13.30
N LEU A 105 -5.08 -6.73 12.14
CA LEU A 105 -3.91 -5.85 12.07
C LEU A 105 -4.20 -4.46 12.65
N ALA A 106 -5.38 -3.90 12.34
CA ALA A 106 -5.79 -2.59 12.84
C ALA A 106 -6.05 -2.60 14.36
N ILE A 107 -6.58 -3.71 14.90
CA ILE A 107 -6.80 -3.88 16.36
C ILE A 107 -5.47 -3.87 17.11
N ASP A 108 -4.45 -4.53 16.60
CA ASP A 108 -3.09 -4.50 17.18
C ASP A 108 -2.55 -3.07 17.32
N ALA A 109 -2.83 -2.21 16.34
CA ALA A 109 -2.47 -0.80 16.40
C ALA A 109 -3.23 -0.04 17.51
N HIS A 110 -4.48 -0.41 17.80
CA HIS A 110 -5.26 0.18 18.89
C HIS A 110 -4.84 -0.34 20.27
N GLY A 111 -4.20 -1.51 20.35
CA GLY A 111 -3.63 -2.10 21.58
C GLY A 111 -2.30 -1.48 22.00
N HIS A 112 -1.53 -0.93 21.08
CA HIS A 112 -0.31 -0.20 21.39
C HIS A 112 -0.65 1.20 21.93
N ALA A 113 0.06 1.63 22.98
CA ALA A 113 -0.22 2.80 23.80
C ALA A 113 -0.20 4.17 23.10
N LEU A 114 0.12 4.24 21.85
CA LEU A 114 0.04 5.44 21.04
C LEU A 114 -1.36 5.52 20.40
N ARG A 115 -2.22 6.34 20.99
CA ARG A 115 -3.47 6.73 20.34
C ARG A 115 -3.12 7.66 19.19
N ILE A 116 -3.31 7.19 17.95
CA ILE A 116 -3.19 8.05 16.78
C ILE A 116 -4.37 9.03 16.83
N PRO A 117 -4.10 10.34 16.99
CA PRO A 117 -5.19 11.32 17.04
C PRO A 117 -5.84 11.43 15.66
N ASN A 118 -7.15 11.67 15.65
CA ASN A 118 -7.94 11.88 14.44
C ASN A 118 -7.81 10.74 13.40
N LEU A 119 -7.85 9.48 13.88
CA LEU A 119 -7.79 8.30 13.03
C LEU A 119 -9.20 7.77 12.77
N HIS A 120 -9.52 7.61 11.48
CA HIS A 120 -10.70 6.92 10.97
C HIS A 120 -10.25 5.64 10.28
N PHE A 121 -10.88 4.51 10.64
CA PHE A 121 -10.57 3.22 10.01
C PHE A 121 -11.80 2.65 9.32
N GLN A 122 -11.61 2.19 8.09
CA GLN A 122 -12.62 1.47 7.32
C GLN A 122 -12.11 0.07 7.00
N GLU A 123 -12.84 -0.97 7.44
CA GLU A 123 -12.61 -2.33 7.00
C GLU A 123 -13.17 -2.51 5.58
N LEU A 124 -12.29 -2.73 4.61
CA LEU A 124 -12.67 -2.92 3.21
C LEU A 124 -11.60 -3.75 2.47
N ASP A 125 -12.02 -4.85 1.86
CA ASP A 125 -11.23 -5.51 0.83
C ASP A 125 -11.37 -4.75 -0.48
N VAL A 126 -10.40 -3.87 -0.77
CA VAL A 126 -10.41 -3.04 -1.98
C VAL A 126 -10.36 -3.85 -3.26
N LEU A 127 -9.66 -5.00 -3.25
CA LEU A 127 -9.54 -5.85 -4.45
C LEU A 127 -10.87 -6.56 -4.74
N ASP A 128 -11.52 -7.09 -3.71
CA ASP A 128 -12.86 -7.68 -3.85
C ASP A 128 -13.88 -6.63 -4.30
N ALA A 129 -13.83 -5.43 -3.75
CA ALA A 129 -14.69 -4.32 -4.18
C ALA A 129 -14.46 -3.96 -5.66
N LEU A 130 -13.20 -3.80 -6.08
CA LEU A 130 -12.85 -3.51 -7.48
C LEU A 130 -13.23 -4.64 -8.44
N MET A 131 -13.11 -5.90 -7.99
CA MET A 131 -13.52 -7.05 -8.80
C MET A 131 -15.04 -7.09 -9.04
N LYS A 132 -15.86 -6.62 -8.13
CA LYS A 132 -17.33 -6.59 -8.27
C LYS A 132 -17.82 -5.53 -9.26
N LEU A 133 -17.00 -4.54 -9.56
CA LEU A 133 -17.33 -3.50 -10.53
C LEU A 133 -17.10 -3.97 -11.97
N ASN A 134 -17.85 -3.39 -12.92
CA ASN A 134 -17.53 -3.56 -14.33
C ASN A 134 -16.11 -3.00 -14.61
N PRO A 135 -15.33 -3.64 -15.52
CA PRO A 135 -14.00 -3.17 -15.87
C PRO A 135 -13.94 -1.71 -16.36
N ALA A 136 -15.02 -1.19 -16.95
CA ALA A 136 -15.11 0.19 -17.42
C ALA A 136 -15.58 1.19 -16.35
N GLU A 137 -15.96 0.69 -15.16
CA GLU A 137 -16.48 1.51 -14.07
C GLU A 137 -15.44 1.63 -12.97
N THR A 138 -15.06 2.87 -12.66
CA THR A 138 -14.43 3.17 -11.36
C THR A 138 -15.44 4.02 -10.60
N PRO A 139 -15.85 3.61 -9.40
CA PRO A 139 -16.80 4.41 -8.64
C PRO A 139 -16.15 5.76 -8.28
N ASP A 140 -16.93 6.82 -8.37
CA ASP A 140 -16.46 8.15 -7.92
C ASP A 140 -16.17 8.14 -6.41
N VAL A 141 -16.80 7.24 -5.67
CA VAL A 141 -16.61 7.04 -4.21
C VAL A 141 -16.47 5.56 -3.93
N LEU A 142 -15.25 5.11 -3.67
CA LEU A 142 -14.97 3.75 -3.20
C LEU A 142 -14.78 3.70 -1.68
N PHE A 143 -14.33 4.79 -1.08
CA PHE A 143 -13.95 4.88 0.32
C PHE A 143 -14.86 5.85 1.09
N ASP A 144 -15.18 5.52 2.33
CA ASP A 144 -15.88 6.40 3.27
C ASP A 144 -14.89 7.38 3.90
N ALA A 145 -14.36 8.26 3.08
CA ALA A 145 -13.37 9.26 3.46
C ALA A 145 -13.47 10.50 2.56
N PRO A 146 -13.20 11.71 3.08
CA PRO A 146 -13.09 12.89 2.26
C PRO A 146 -11.88 12.80 1.33
N LEU A 147 -11.83 13.65 0.29
CA LEU A 147 -10.63 13.72 -0.55
C LEU A 147 -9.41 14.09 0.29
N ALA A 148 -8.33 13.35 0.09
CA ALA A 148 -7.09 13.49 0.84
C ALA A 148 -6.14 14.52 0.21
N ASP A 149 -5.34 15.16 1.04
CA ASP A 149 -4.19 15.98 0.63
C ASP A 149 -3.01 15.09 0.25
N ILE A 150 -2.84 13.98 0.99
CA ILE A 150 -1.81 12.97 0.76
C ILE A 150 -2.49 11.60 0.77
N SER A 151 -2.35 10.83 -0.30
CA SER A 151 -2.75 9.42 -0.32
C SER A 151 -1.51 8.54 -0.40
N VAL A 152 -1.46 7.51 0.42
CA VAL A 152 -0.34 6.56 0.41
C VAL A 152 -0.82 5.12 0.19
N CYS A 153 0.07 4.29 -0.35
CA CYS A 153 -0.13 2.85 -0.50
C CYS A 153 1.23 2.15 -0.34
N PHE A 154 1.53 1.72 0.88
CA PHE A 154 2.83 1.16 1.19
C PHE A 154 2.75 -0.35 1.44
N GLY A 155 3.57 -1.11 0.70
CA GLY A 155 3.66 -2.55 0.89
C GLY A 155 2.43 -3.34 0.43
N PHE A 156 1.64 -2.82 -0.50
CA PHE A 156 0.43 -3.46 -0.99
C PHE A 156 0.45 -3.80 -2.49
N MET A 157 0.99 -2.93 -3.34
CA MET A 157 0.91 -3.08 -4.80
C MET A 157 1.45 -4.41 -5.33
N HIS A 158 2.43 -4.99 -4.63
CA HIS A 158 2.96 -6.31 -4.98
C HIS A 158 1.99 -7.47 -4.68
N HIS A 159 0.93 -7.24 -3.89
CA HIS A 159 -0.12 -8.24 -3.64
C HIS A 159 -1.30 -8.16 -4.62
N VAL A 160 -1.32 -7.13 -5.47
CA VAL A 160 -2.39 -6.92 -6.44
C VAL A 160 -2.15 -7.79 -7.67
N PRO A 161 -2.99 -8.81 -7.94
CA PRO A 161 -2.84 -9.66 -9.11
C PRO A 161 -3.27 -8.90 -10.36
N SER A 162 -2.65 -9.20 -11.47
CA SER A 162 -2.81 -8.65 -12.82
C SER A 162 -2.54 -7.13 -12.98
N CYS A 163 -2.05 -6.77 -14.15
CA CYS A 163 -1.81 -5.38 -14.53
C CYS A 163 -3.11 -4.55 -14.46
N GLU A 164 -4.24 -5.12 -14.87
CA GLU A 164 -5.55 -4.45 -14.84
C GLU A 164 -5.91 -3.98 -13.43
N TYR A 165 -5.84 -4.86 -12.42
CA TYR A 165 -6.20 -4.48 -11.05
C TYR A 165 -5.19 -3.53 -10.43
N ARG A 166 -3.90 -3.62 -10.76
CA ARG A 166 -2.90 -2.63 -10.32
C ARG A 166 -3.22 -1.23 -10.84
N VAL A 167 -3.62 -1.11 -12.11
CA VAL A 167 -4.05 0.18 -12.68
C VAL A 167 -5.32 0.70 -11.98
N ARG A 168 -6.28 -0.17 -11.67
CA ARG A 168 -7.52 0.20 -10.97
C ARG A 168 -7.28 0.65 -9.54
N VAL A 169 -6.35 0.00 -8.83
CA VAL A 169 -5.94 0.44 -7.48
C VAL A 169 -5.29 1.82 -7.54
N LEU A 170 -4.42 2.07 -8.52
CA LEU A 170 -3.83 3.39 -8.70
C LEU A 170 -4.88 4.45 -9.06
N ASP A 171 -5.84 4.13 -9.93
CA ASP A 171 -6.94 5.04 -10.26
C ASP A 171 -7.80 5.37 -9.03
N ALA A 172 -8.08 4.38 -8.17
CA ALA A 172 -8.80 4.61 -6.91
C ALA A 172 -8.05 5.59 -5.99
N LEU A 173 -6.71 5.45 -5.87
CA LEU A 173 -5.87 6.42 -5.14
C LEU A 173 -5.91 7.82 -5.77
N VAL A 174 -5.84 7.91 -7.10
CA VAL A 174 -5.93 9.19 -7.81
C VAL A 174 -7.26 9.88 -7.52
N ARG A 175 -8.37 9.15 -7.56
CA ARG A 175 -9.70 9.70 -7.28
C ARG A 175 -9.86 10.11 -5.83
N GLN A 176 -9.27 9.37 -4.90
CA GLN A 176 -9.30 9.67 -3.46
C GLN A 176 -8.45 10.88 -3.08
N THR A 177 -7.49 11.27 -3.92
CA THR A 177 -6.62 12.43 -3.70
C THR A 177 -7.23 13.68 -4.33
N ARG A 178 -7.26 14.84 -3.64
CA ARG A 178 -7.75 16.09 -4.25
C ARG A 178 -6.84 16.57 -5.39
N PRO A 179 -7.32 17.39 -6.33
CA PRO A 179 -6.44 18.08 -7.28
C PRO A 179 -5.32 18.85 -6.56
N GLY A 180 -4.10 18.75 -7.05
CA GLY A 180 -2.91 19.31 -6.41
C GLY A 180 -2.38 18.51 -5.22
N GLY A 181 -3.08 17.47 -4.78
CA GLY A 181 -2.64 16.55 -3.71
C GLY A 181 -1.57 15.57 -4.17
N ILE A 182 -0.97 14.88 -3.20
CA ILE A 182 0.18 14.01 -3.40
C ILE A 182 -0.22 12.55 -3.23
N ILE A 183 0.31 11.69 -4.08
CA ILE A 183 0.13 10.23 -4.00
C ILE A 183 1.51 9.59 -3.87
N ALA A 184 1.72 8.75 -2.86
CA ALA A 184 2.95 8.03 -2.66
C ALA A 184 2.72 6.51 -2.64
N ILE A 185 3.49 5.78 -3.43
CA ILE A 185 3.35 4.34 -3.55
C ILE A 185 4.72 3.68 -3.35
N SER A 186 4.76 2.56 -2.63
CA SER A 186 5.95 1.72 -2.58
C SER A 186 5.74 0.40 -3.32
N PHE A 187 6.76 -0.01 -4.08
CA PHE A 187 6.84 -1.27 -4.79
C PHE A 187 7.97 -2.10 -4.20
N TRP A 188 7.67 -3.30 -3.77
CA TRP A 188 8.65 -4.20 -3.17
C TRP A 188 9.48 -4.89 -4.27
N GLU A 189 10.76 -4.54 -4.37
CA GLU A 189 11.69 -5.10 -5.37
C GLU A 189 12.40 -6.36 -4.85
N PHE A 190 11.63 -7.31 -4.32
CA PHE A 190 12.13 -8.50 -3.63
C PHE A 190 12.99 -9.43 -4.50
N MET A 191 12.82 -9.42 -5.81
CA MET A 191 13.66 -10.25 -6.70
C MET A 191 15.08 -9.70 -6.85
N ASN A 192 15.34 -8.44 -6.47
CA ASN A 192 16.68 -7.86 -6.40
C ASN A 192 17.45 -8.32 -5.14
N ASP A 193 16.77 -8.89 -4.13
CA ASP A 193 17.40 -9.54 -2.98
C ASP A 193 17.57 -11.05 -3.23
N GLU A 194 18.81 -11.54 -3.31
CA GLU A 194 19.11 -12.95 -3.61
C GLU A 194 18.44 -13.93 -2.64
N ARG A 195 18.30 -13.57 -1.35
CA ARG A 195 17.65 -14.43 -0.37
C ARG A 195 16.16 -14.56 -0.65
N MET A 196 15.52 -13.46 -1.06
CA MET A 196 14.09 -13.45 -1.42
C MET A 196 13.86 -14.17 -2.75
N ALA A 197 14.69 -13.92 -3.75
CA ALA A 197 14.65 -14.65 -5.01
C ALA A 197 14.77 -16.17 -4.82
N ARG A 198 15.70 -16.62 -3.96
CA ARG A 198 15.80 -18.05 -3.60
C ARG A 198 14.57 -18.58 -2.85
N LYS A 199 13.89 -17.74 -2.06
CA LYS A 199 12.61 -18.13 -1.41
C LYS A 199 11.50 -18.30 -2.43
N ALA A 200 11.40 -17.39 -3.41
CA ALA A 200 10.42 -17.48 -4.51
C ALA A 200 10.58 -18.81 -5.27
N VAL A 201 11.77 -19.09 -5.78
CA VAL A 201 12.05 -20.36 -6.51
C VAL A 201 11.67 -21.60 -5.70
N ARG A 202 11.92 -21.60 -4.39
CA ARG A 202 11.56 -22.74 -3.52
C ARG A 202 10.06 -22.85 -3.29
N ALA A 203 9.35 -21.71 -3.18
CA ALA A 203 7.91 -21.69 -2.98
C ALA A 203 7.19 -22.17 -4.25
N GLU A 204 7.61 -21.69 -5.41
CA GLU A 204 7.08 -22.11 -6.72
C GLU A 204 7.29 -23.60 -6.97
N ALA A 205 8.51 -24.11 -6.75
CA ALA A 205 8.76 -25.54 -6.88
C ALA A 205 7.90 -26.42 -5.95
N ARG A 206 7.49 -25.90 -4.79
CA ARG A 206 6.54 -26.58 -3.89
C ARG A 206 5.12 -26.49 -4.39
N ALA A 207 4.71 -25.33 -4.90
CA ALA A 207 3.36 -25.12 -5.44
C ALA A 207 3.06 -26.04 -6.64
N GLU A 208 4.05 -26.37 -7.45
CA GLU A 208 3.92 -27.36 -8.53
C GLU A 208 3.68 -28.78 -7.98
N LEU A 209 4.21 -29.11 -6.81
CA LEU A 209 4.02 -30.41 -6.17
C LEU A 209 2.77 -30.48 -5.28
N THR A 210 2.45 -29.35 -4.65
CA THR A 210 1.33 -29.20 -3.74
C THR A 210 0.67 -27.84 -4.02
N PRO A 211 -0.31 -27.79 -4.92
CA PRO A 211 -0.99 -26.56 -5.30
C PRO A 211 -1.55 -25.81 -4.08
N PRO A 212 -1.37 -24.47 -3.99
CA PRO A 212 -1.85 -23.68 -2.86
C PRO A 212 -3.38 -23.55 -2.81
N PHE A 213 -4.06 -23.80 -3.92
CA PHE A 213 -5.52 -23.80 -4.04
C PHE A 213 -5.95 -24.66 -5.22
N GLU A 214 -7.21 -25.06 -5.23
CA GLU A 214 -7.81 -25.81 -6.33
C GLU A 214 -7.83 -24.97 -7.62
N GLY A 215 -7.38 -25.54 -8.74
CA GLY A 215 -7.27 -24.84 -10.02
C GLY A 215 -6.01 -23.97 -10.15
N TYR A 216 -5.02 -24.13 -9.25
CA TYR A 216 -3.71 -23.48 -9.42
C TYR A 216 -3.07 -23.90 -10.75
N ASP A 217 -2.63 -22.90 -11.51
CA ASP A 217 -1.97 -23.07 -12.81
C ASP A 217 -0.96 -21.91 -12.98
N SER A 218 0.33 -22.22 -12.79
CA SER A 218 1.41 -21.24 -12.90
C SER A 218 1.53 -20.64 -14.31
N ALA A 219 0.99 -21.28 -15.35
CA ALA A 219 0.94 -20.71 -16.69
C ALA A 219 0.05 -19.44 -16.78
N GLN A 220 -0.80 -19.19 -15.79
CA GLN A 220 -1.60 -17.96 -15.72
C GLN A 220 -0.86 -16.78 -15.07
N PHE A 221 0.31 -17.00 -14.50
CA PHE A 221 1.11 -15.92 -13.94
C PHE A 221 1.56 -14.94 -15.01
N GLU A 222 1.50 -13.64 -14.67
CA GLU A 222 2.15 -12.59 -15.46
C GLU A 222 3.66 -12.58 -15.19
N ALA A 223 4.44 -12.01 -16.10
CA ALA A 223 5.87 -11.83 -15.88
C ALA A 223 6.10 -10.94 -14.64
N GLY A 224 6.75 -11.50 -13.62
CA GLY A 224 6.95 -10.84 -12.31
C GLY A 224 6.08 -11.41 -11.20
N ASP A 225 5.10 -12.27 -11.49
CA ASP A 225 4.32 -12.97 -10.46
C ASP A 225 5.14 -14.10 -9.82
N HIS A 226 5.11 -14.14 -8.51
CA HIS A 226 5.84 -15.11 -7.68
C HIS A 226 5.03 -15.54 -6.47
N LEU A 227 5.35 -16.71 -5.93
CA LEU A 227 4.96 -17.12 -4.59
C LEU A 227 6.14 -16.93 -3.64
N ILE A 228 5.91 -16.34 -2.47
CA ILE A 228 6.98 -16.06 -1.50
C ILE A 228 6.74 -16.84 -0.22
N GLY A 229 7.70 -17.71 0.16
CA GLY A 229 7.58 -18.46 1.41
C GLY A 229 7.71 -17.56 2.66
N TRP A 230 6.87 -17.78 3.66
CA TRP A 230 6.88 -17.04 4.92
C TRP A 230 7.59 -17.82 6.02
N GLN A 231 8.62 -17.22 6.60
CA GLN A 231 9.42 -17.77 7.71
C GLN A 231 9.78 -19.26 7.52
N LYS A 232 9.33 -20.11 8.45
CA LYS A 232 9.50 -21.60 8.40
C LYS A 232 8.23 -22.31 7.99
N ASP A 233 7.14 -21.59 7.75
CA ASP A 233 5.88 -22.17 7.32
C ASP A 233 6.02 -22.68 5.88
N ARG A 234 5.73 -23.98 5.71
CA ARG A 234 5.85 -24.67 4.42
C ARG A 234 4.59 -24.52 3.56
N HIS A 235 3.52 -24.00 4.13
CA HIS A 235 2.21 -23.85 3.49
C HIS A 235 1.85 -22.40 3.22
N ALA A 236 2.51 -21.45 3.88
CA ALA A 236 2.30 -20.03 3.68
C ALA A 236 3.11 -19.51 2.49
N HIS A 237 2.46 -19.38 1.35
CA HIS A 237 3.05 -18.91 0.09
C HIS A 237 2.19 -17.78 -0.52
N PRO A 238 2.17 -16.57 0.09
CA PRO A 238 1.44 -15.46 -0.50
C PRO A 238 1.96 -15.14 -1.91
N HIS A 239 1.04 -14.73 -2.77
CA HIS A 239 1.34 -14.21 -4.09
C HIS A 239 1.95 -12.81 -3.97
N CYS A 240 3.02 -12.56 -4.71
CA CYS A 240 3.66 -11.26 -4.84
C CYS A 240 4.07 -11.02 -6.30
N HIS A 241 3.86 -9.82 -6.78
CA HIS A 241 4.32 -9.36 -8.08
C HIS A 241 5.51 -8.43 -7.94
N HIS A 242 6.60 -8.74 -8.60
CA HIS A 242 7.78 -7.87 -8.72
C HIS A 242 7.60 -6.95 -9.91
N LEU A 243 7.58 -5.63 -9.67
CA LEU A 243 7.50 -4.64 -10.74
C LEU A 243 8.88 -4.04 -10.98
N ASP A 244 9.29 -4.03 -12.25
CA ASP A 244 10.46 -3.26 -12.71
C ASP A 244 10.08 -1.81 -13.04
N ASP A 245 11.08 -0.98 -13.34
CA ASP A 245 10.89 0.44 -13.67
C ASP A 245 9.97 0.68 -14.87
N GLN A 246 10.02 -0.19 -15.87
CA GLN A 246 9.18 -0.08 -17.05
C GLN A 246 7.73 -0.40 -16.72
N GLN A 247 7.50 -1.47 -15.98
CA GLN A 247 6.17 -1.87 -15.53
C GLN A 247 5.53 -0.79 -14.63
N ILE A 248 6.32 -0.16 -13.73
CA ILE A 248 5.85 0.97 -12.91
C ILE A 248 5.47 2.16 -13.80
N THR A 249 6.28 2.48 -14.80
CA THR A 249 6.00 3.56 -15.75
C THR A 249 4.72 3.29 -16.54
N ASP A 250 4.54 2.06 -17.01
CA ASP A 250 3.35 1.67 -17.76
C ASP A 250 2.11 1.63 -16.87
N LEU A 251 2.24 1.25 -15.59
CA LEU A 251 1.19 1.33 -14.58
C LEU A 251 0.70 2.77 -14.41
N VAL A 252 1.61 3.73 -14.19
CA VAL A 252 1.26 5.15 -14.03
C VAL A 252 0.57 5.69 -15.29
N ARG A 253 1.08 5.35 -16.47
CA ARG A 253 0.45 5.74 -17.75
C ARG A 253 -0.90 5.08 -17.98
N GLY A 254 -1.08 3.86 -17.48
CA GLY A 254 -2.29 3.05 -17.65
C GLY A 254 -3.54 3.73 -17.07
N VAL A 255 -3.39 4.55 -16.03
CA VAL A 255 -4.52 5.25 -15.39
C VAL A 255 -5.30 6.14 -16.37
N ARG A 256 -4.67 6.66 -17.41
CA ARG A 256 -5.33 7.47 -18.45
C ARG A 256 -6.56 6.80 -19.08
N THR A 257 -6.60 5.47 -19.07
CA THR A 257 -7.72 4.72 -19.68
C THR A 257 -9.07 4.98 -19.00
N PHE A 258 -9.06 5.48 -17.76
CA PHE A 258 -10.24 5.82 -16.99
C PHE A 258 -10.68 7.28 -17.14
N TYR A 259 -9.93 8.09 -17.90
CA TYR A 259 -10.20 9.52 -18.08
C TYR A 259 -10.59 9.83 -19.53
N LYS A 260 -11.71 10.55 -19.70
CA LYS A 260 -12.25 10.92 -21.03
C LYS A 260 -11.27 11.79 -21.85
N SER A 261 -10.42 12.57 -21.20
CA SER A 261 -9.36 13.34 -21.86
C SER A 261 -8.33 12.46 -22.53
N GLY A 262 -8.18 11.19 -22.09
CA GLY A 262 -7.08 10.32 -22.49
C GLY A 262 -5.72 10.76 -21.96
N GLU A 263 -5.67 11.78 -21.11
CA GLU A 263 -4.46 12.28 -20.48
C GLU A 263 -4.20 11.55 -19.15
N VAL A 264 -2.93 11.48 -18.76
CA VAL A 264 -2.56 10.95 -17.46
C VAL A 264 -2.89 11.99 -16.38
N PRO A 265 -3.75 11.68 -15.41
CA PRO A 265 -4.26 12.67 -14.44
C PRO A 265 -3.26 12.99 -13.33
N VAL A 266 -2.03 12.50 -13.44
CA VAL A 266 -0.96 12.67 -12.47
C VAL A 266 0.35 13.02 -13.14
N ARG A 267 1.21 13.71 -12.40
CA ARG A 267 2.60 13.99 -12.77
C ARG A 267 3.53 13.32 -11.75
N GLU A 268 4.48 12.53 -12.22
CA GLU A 268 5.54 12.00 -11.36
C GLU A 268 6.46 13.16 -10.92
N LEU A 269 6.64 13.27 -9.60
CA LEU A 269 7.52 14.26 -8.97
C LEU A 269 8.90 13.66 -8.74
N GLU A 270 8.92 12.46 -8.18
CA GLU A 270 10.15 11.78 -7.82
C GLU A 270 9.97 10.27 -7.80
N ARG A 271 11.07 9.55 -8.09
CA ARG A 271 11.19 8.10 -7.94
C ARG A 271 12.53 7.81 -7.28
N PHE A 272 12.51 7.03 -6.19
CA PHE A 272 13.72 6.72 -5.43
C PHE A 272 13.64 5.33 -4.80
N HIS A 273 14.80 4.79 -4.43
CA HIS A 273 14.91 3.59 -3.62
C HIS A 273 15.05 3.93 -2.15
N ALA A 274 14.52 3.07 -1.30
CA ALA A 274 14.75 3.09 0.14
C ALA A 274 14.53 1.71 0.76
N ASP A 275 14.73 1.66 2.07
CA ASP A 275 14.43 0.53 2.95
C ASP A 275 15.34 -0.68 2.77
N GLY A 276 15.22 -1.61 3.71
CA GLY A 276 16.10 -2.76 3.77
C GLY A 276 17.52 -2.41 4.18
N ARG A 277 18.41 -3.39 4.15
CA ARG A 277 19.83 -3.21 4.53
C ARG A 277 20.65 -2.51 3.46
N SER A 278 20.27 -2.69 2.20
CA SER A 278 20.90 -2.06 1.03
C SER A 278 20.41 -0.64 0.78
N GLY A 279 19.26 -0.25 1.33
CA GLY A 279 18.55 0.97 0.94
C GLY A 279 17.80 0.84 -0.39
N GLU A 280 17.67 -0.37 -0.93
CA GLU A 280 17.13 -0.62 -2.29
C GLU A 280 15.99 -1.65 -2.26
N LEU A 281 15.42 -1.94 -1.08
CA LEU A 281 14.39 -2.98 -0.94
C LEU A 281 13.05 -2.56 -1.57
N ASN A 282 12.72 -1.28 -1.47
CA ASN A 282 11.50 -0.72 -2.02
C ASN A 282 11.82 0.42 -3.00
N ARG A 283 11.07 0.46 -4.10
CA ARG A 283 10.98 1.59 -5.01
C ARG A 283 9.79 2.45 -4.60
N TYR A 284 10.03 3.72 -4.35
CA TYR A 284 9.00 4.73 -4.08
C TYR A 284 8.72 5.55 -5.31
N VAL A 285 7.46 5.85 -5.56
CA VAL A 285 7.01 6.75 -6.62
C VAL A 285 6.08 7.79 -6.01
N ILE A 286 6.44 9.05 -6.19
CA ILE A 286 5.68 10.20 -5.70
C ILE A 286 5.03 10.89 -6.89
N LEU A 287 3.70 10.98 -6.85
CA LEU A 287 2.90 11.58 -7.91
C LEU A 287 2.16 12.80 -7.35
N LYS A 288 1.90 13.80 -8.21
CA LYS A 288 0.99 14.90 -7.93
C LYS A 288 -0.25 14.75 -8.80
N ARG A 289 -1.44 14.79 -8.20
CA ARG A 289 -2.69 14.83 -8.96
C ARG A 289 -2.81 16.18 -9.67
N LEU A 290 -3.14 16.16 -10.98
CA LEU A 290 -3.35 17.35 -11.83
C LEU A 290 -4.77 17.87 -11.72
#